data_5f29014ac7f741ed35304c9e237c8a03
#
_entry.id   5f29014ac7f741ed35304c9e237c8a03
#
_cell.length_a   1.000
_cell.length_b   1.000
_cell.length_c   1.000
_cell.angle_alpha   90.00
_cell.angle_beta   90.00
_cell.angle_gamma   90.00
#
_symmetry.space_group_name_H-M   'P 1'
#
loop_
_entity.id
_entity.type
_entity.pdbx_description
1 polymer ?
#
loop_
_entity_poly.entity_id
_entity_poly.type
_entity_poly.pdbx_seq_one_letter_code
_entity_poly.pdbx_strand_id
1 'polypeptide(L)'
;MASIHPTAVIHPAANVAPDAEIGPYCIVGEHVTIGSGTKLHPHAVVGGYTNLGKNCELYPFACIGMKTQDLKWKPENKTFVEIGDGTVLREYVTVNMGTQDGEVTK
;
A
#
# COMPACT_ATOMS: atom_id res chain seq x y z
N MET A 1 5.81 -8.96 -16.53
CA MET A 1 6.35 -9.14 -15.18
C MET A 1 6.47 -7.80 -14.47
N ALA A 2 6.22 -7.80 -13.18
CA ALA A 2 6.44 -6.59 -12.40
C ALA A 2 7.93 -6.22 -12.38
N SER A 3 8.23 -4.94 -12.43
CA SER A 3 9.57 -4.43 -12.33
C SER A 3 9.85 -4.12 -10.85
N ILE A 4 10.50 -5.06 -10.17
CA ILE A 4 10.71 -4.98 -8.72
C ILE A 4 12.21 -4.84 -8.44
N HIS A 5 12.57 -3.75 -7.75
CA HIS A 5 13.97 -3.56 -7.38
C HIS A 5 14.40 -4.62 -6.36
N PRO A 6 15.63 -5.16 -6.46
CA PRO A 6 16.07 -6.23 -5.55
C PRO A 6 16.05 -5.88 -4.08
N THR A 7 16.13 -4.59 -3.71
CA THR A 7 16.09 -4.18 -2.31
C THR A 7 14.68 -4.02 -1.76
N ALA A 8 13.64 -4.10 -2.61
CA ALA A 8 12.27 -4.01 -2.15
C ALA A 8 11.91 -5.27 -1.36
N VAL A 9 11.14 -5.08 -0.27
CA VAL A 9 10.66 -6.19 0.55
C VAL A 9 9.19 -6.39 0.27
N ILE A 10 8.85 -7.47 -0.44
CA ILE A 10 7.48 -7.76 -0.82
C ILE A 10 7.09 -9.10 -0.22
N HIS A 11 6.04 -9.10 0.61
CA HIS A 11 5.57 -10.35 1.20
C HIS A 11 5.12 -11.31 0.10
N PRO A 12 5.48 -12.60 0.21
CA PRO A 12 5.13 -13.57 -0.85
C PRO A 12 3.64 -13.66 -1.16
N ALA A 13 2.78 -13.34 -0.19
CA ALA A 13 1.33 -13.39 -0.38
C ALA A 13 0.75 -12.12 -0.99
N ALA A 14 1.55 -11.07 -1.18
CA ALA A 14 1.06 -9.84 -1.82
C ALA A 14 0.79 -10.09 -3.30
N ASN A 15 -0.27 -9.43 -3.82
CA ASN A 15 -0.63 -9.51 -5.22
C ASN A 15 -0.14 -8.26 -5.95
N VAL A 16 0.89 -8.42 -6.78
CA VAL A 16 1.46 -7.31 -7.54
C VAL A 16 1.22 -7.57 -9.02
N ALA A 17 0.56 -6.60 -9.69
CA ALA A 17 0.24 -6.76 -11.10
C ALA A 17 1.52 -6.90 -11.94
N PRO A 18 1.45 -7.63 -13.08
CA PRO A 18 2.64 -7.92 -13.87
C PRO A 18 3.35 -6.69 -14.42
N ASP A 19 2.65 -5.58 -14.58
CA ASP A 19 3.21 -4.35 -15.12
C ASP A 19 3.39 -3.24 -14.09
N ALA A 20 3.27 -3.57 -12.80
CA ALA A 20 3.57 -2.60 -11.74
C ALA A 20 5.07 -2.38 -11.61
N GLU A 21 5.46 -1.21 -11.13
CA GLU A 21 6.86 -0.87 -10.89
C GLU A 21 7.07 -0.60 -9.41
N ILE A 22 8.00 -1.34 -8.80
CA ILE A 22 8.31 -1.21 -7.37
C ILE A 22 9.76 -0.78 -7.23
N GLY A 23 9.99 0.41 -6.70
CA GLY A 23 11.32 0.97 -6.54
C GLY A 23 12.09 0.40 -5.36
N PRO A 24 13.35 0.87 -5.17
CA PRO A 24 14.21 0.35 -4.11
C PRO A 24 13.68 0.69 -2.73
N TYR A 25 13.93 -0.21 -1.78
CA TYR A 25 13.57 -0.06 -0.37
C TYR A 25 12.08 0.12 -0.11
N CYS A 26 11.22 -0.21 -1.08
CA CYS A 26 9.79 -0.26 -0.83
C CYS A 26 9.45 -1.46 0.06
N ILE A 27 8.38 -1.32 0.84
CA ILE A 27 7.88 -2.42 1.68
C ILE A 27 6.42 -2.65 1.32
N VAL A 28 6.10 -3.89 0.94
CA VAL A 28 4.74 -4.28 0.56
C VAL A 28 4.33 -5.45 1.44
N GLY A 29 3.25 -5.26 2.20
CA GLY A 29 2.81 -6.24 3.18
C GLY A 29 1.97 -7.37 2.60
N GLU A 30 1.58 -8.29 3.47
CA GLU A 30 0.94 -9.55 3.11
C GLU A 30 -0.40 -9.38 2.40
N HIS A 31 -1.23 -8.46 2.88
CA HIS A 31 -2.61 -8.30 2.40
C HIS A 31 -2.76 -7.14 1.42
N VAL A 32 -1.71 -6.88 0.65
CA VAL A 32 -1.68 -5.76 -0.28
C VAL A 32 -1.90 -6.25 -1.70
N THR A 33 -2.73 -5.53 -2.44
CA THR A 33 -2.93 -5.74 -3.87
C THR A 33 -2.52 -4.46 -4.61
N ILE A 34 -1.66 -4.60 -5.60
CA ILE A 34 -1.17 -3.47 -6.39
C ILE A 34 -1.64 -3.64 -7.83
N GLY A 35 -2.42 -2.68 -8.30
CA GLY A 35 -3.05 -2.74 -9.61
C GLY A 35 -2.09 -2.48 -10.76
N SER A 36 -2.59 -2.71 -11.96
CA SER A 36 -1.85 -2.60 -13.21
C SER A 36 -1.32 -1.17 -13.42
N GLY A 37 -0.06 -1.04 -13.81
CA GLY A 37 0.55 0.25 -14.12
C GLY A 37 0.85 1.12 -12.91
N THR A 38 0.64 0.62 -11.70
CA THR A 38 0.94 1.38 -10.48
C THR A 38 2.44 1.43 -10.23
N LYS A 39 2.91 2.58 -9.78
CA LYS A 39 4.33 2.83 -9.59
C LYS A 39 4.60 3.27 -8.14
N LEU A 40 5.51 2.57 -7.48
CA LEU A 40 5.99 2.91 -6.15
C LEU A 40 7.40 3.46 -6.25
N HIS A 41 7.59 4.71 -5.86
CA HIS A 41 8.93 5.32 -5.80
C HIS A 41 9.71 4.77 -4.60
N PRO A 42 11.03 5.03 -4.52
CA PRO A 42 11.85 4.49 -3.43
C PRO A 42 11.28 4.82 -2.04
N HIS A 43 11.38 3.88 -1.12
CA HIS A 43 10.97 4.03 0.28
C HIS A 43 9.46 4.18 0.51
N ALA A 44 8.62 3.88 -0.48
CA ALA A 44 7.18 3.83 -0.25
C ALA A 44 6.82 2.58 0.56
N VAL A 45 5.86 2.70 1.48
CA VAL A 45 5.43 1.61 2.35
C VAL A 45 3.93 1.39 2.16
N VAL A 46 3.55 0.16 1.85
CA VAL A 46 2.14 -0.22 1.72
C VAL A 46 1.90 -1.44 2.59
N GLY A 47 1.05 -1.30 3.59
CA GLY A 47 0.76 -2.40 4.52
C GLY A 47 -0.72 -2.54 4.77
N GLY A 48 -1.07 -3.40 5.75
CA GLY A 48 -2.45 -3.66 6.10
C GLY A 48 -3.23 -4.32 4.97
N TYR A 49 -4.54 -4.23 5.03
CA TYR A 49 -5.43 -4.72 3.97
C TYR A 49 -5.67 -3.59 2.98
N THR A 50 -4.77 -3.45 2.00
CA THR A 50 -4.77 -2.31 1.10
C THR A 50 -4.85 -2.75 -0.35
N ASN A 51 -5.75 -2.12 -1.09
CA ASN A 51 -5.85 -2.29 -2.54
C ASN A 51 -5.49 -0.98 -3.23
N LEU A 52 -4.41 -0.99 -4.00
CA LEU A 52 -4.08 0.12 -4.89
C LEU A 52 -4.68 -0.17 -6.25
N GLY A 53 -5.41 0.80 -6.80
CA GLY A 53 -6.00 0.68 -8.11
C GLY A 53 -4.97 0.70 -9.23
N LYS A 54 -5.45 0.91 -10.45
CA LYS A 54 -4.58 0.95 -11.63
C LYS A 54 -3.97 2.33 -11.79
N ASN A 55 -2.72 2.37 -12.29
CA ASN A 55 -2.04 3.61 -12.65
C ASN A 55 -1.93 4.60 -11.48
N CYS A 56 -1.80 4.08 -10.27
CA CYS A 56 -1.50 4.91 -9.11
C CYS A 56 0.00 5.21 -9.05
N GLU A 57 0.35 6.28 -8.37
CA GLU A 57 1.75 6.63 -8.18
C GLU A 57 1.96 7.05 -6.74
N LEU A 58 2.89 6.37 -6.05
CA LEU A 58 3.25 6.66 -4.67
C LEU A 58 4.67 7.23 -4.65
N TYR A 59 4.81 8.46 -4.18
CA TYR A 59 6.09 9.15 -4.10
C TYR A 59 6.89 8.66 -2.89
N PRO A 60 8.19 8.99 -2.82
CA PRO A 60 9.04 8.50 -1.72
C PRO A 60 8.48 8.86 -0.35
N PHE A 61 8.57 7.91 0.57
CA PHE A 61 8.12 8.04 1.96
C PHE A 61 6.61 8.15 2.13
N ALA A 62 5.82 7.86 1.10
CA ALA A 62 4.38 7.70 1.29
C ALA A 62 4.12 6.39 2.07
N CYS A 63 3.22 6.45 3.05
CA CYS A 63 2.90 5.29 3.90
C CYS A 63 1.40 5.04 3.85
N ILE A 64 1.01 3.87 3.34
CA ILE A 64 -0.39 3.54 3.11
C ILE A 64 -0.78 2.32 3.92
N GLY A 65 -1.97 2.37 4.53
CA GLY A 65 -2.51 1.23 5.26
C GLY A 65 -1.83 0.96 6.58
N MET A 66 -1.16 1.95 7.12
CA MET A 66 -0.46 1.79 8.39
C MET A 66 -1.44 1.77 9.56
N LYS A 67 -0.99 1.17 10.65
CA LYS A 67 -1.74 1.09 11.88
C LYS A 67 -2.11 2.50 12.37
N THR A 68 -3.39 2.72 12.66
CA THR A 68 -3.84 3.99 13.22
C THR A 68 -3.29 4.19 14.62
N GLN A 69 -3.12 5.46 15.01
CA GLN A 69 -2.72 5.80 16.37
C GLN A 69 -3.92 5.91 17.33
N ASP A 70 -5.13 5.67 16.84
CA ASP A 70 -6.34 5.67 17.65
C ASP A 70 -6.28 4.55 18.68
N LEU A 71 -6.54 4.89 19.95
CA LEU A 71 -6.49 3.90 21.04
C LEU A 71 -7.57 2.81 20.92
N LYS A 72 -8.58 3.05 20.11
CA LYS A 72 -9.65 2.07 19.86
C LYS A 72 -9.23 0.98 18.87
N TRP A 73 -8.11 1.15 18.17
CA TRP A 73 -7.68 0.16 17.21
C TRP A 73 -7.24 -1.12 17.90
N LYS A 74 -7.64 -2.26 17.36
CA LYS A 74 -7.27 -3.57 17.88
C LYS A 74 -6.64 -4.41 16.76
N PRO A 75 -5.60 -5.19 17.07
CA PRO A 75 -4.92 -5.99 16.03
C PRO A 75 -5.81 -7.00 15.32
N GLU A 76 -6.84 -7.51 15.97
CA GLU A 76 -7.76 -8.49 15.39
C GLU A 76 -8.76 -7.86 14.42
N ASN A 77 -8.90 -6.55 14.42
CA ASN A 77 -9.82 -5.89 13.51
C ASN A 77 -9.25 -5.87 12.09
N LYS A 78 -10.10 -6.18 11.10
CA LYS A 78 -9.73 -6.12 9.70
C LYS A 78 -10.33 -4.86 9.09
N THR A 79 -9.52 -3.84 8.94
CA THR A 79 -9.94 -2.61 8.29
C THR A 79 -9.21 -2.49 6.96
N PHE A 80 -9.87 -1.89 5.98
CA PHE A 80 -9.40 -1.93 4.60
C PHE A 80 -9.12 -0.53 4.09
N VAL A 81 -8.12 -0.41 3.21
CA VAL A 81 -7.82 0.83 2.50
C VAL A 81 -7.97 0.56 1.01
N GLU A 82 -8.79 1.36 0.34
CA GLU A 82 -8.91 1.30 -1.12
C GLU A 82 -8.48 2.62 -1.72
N ILE A 83 -7.52 2.56 -2.63
CA ILE A 83 -7.03 3.74 -3.34
C ILE A 83 -7.53 3.63 -4.78
N GLY A 84 -8.30 4.62 -5.22
CA GLY A 84 -8.89 4.62 -6.55
C GLY A 84 -7.85 4.72 -7.67
N ASP A 85 -8.26 4.35 -8.87
CA ASP A 85 -7.38 4.37 -10.04
C ASP A 85 -6.86 5.78 -10.31
N GLY A 86 -5.59 5.88 -10.71
CA GLY A 86 -4.98 7.14 -11.09
C GLY A 86 -4.64 8.07 -9.94
N THR A 87 -4.72 7.59 -8.70
CA THR A 87 -4.40 8.42 -7.53
C THR A 87 -2.90 8.63 -7.40
N VAL A 88 -2.51 9.87 -7.12
CA VAL A 88 -1.11 10.23 -6.87
C VAL A 88 -0.96 10.61 -5.42
N LEU A 89 -0.11 9.88 -4.68
CA LEU A 89 0.17 10.14 -3.28
C LEU A 89 1.60 10.67 -3.17
N ARG A 90 1.71 11.90 -2.69
CA ARG A 90 3.00 12.61 -2.65
C ARG A 90 3.83 12.18 -1.45
N GLU A 91 5.02 12.76 -1.35
CA GLU A 91 5.99 12.46 -0.29
C GLU A 91 5.39 12.73 1.08
N TYR A 92 5.69 11.83 2.02
CA TYR A 92 5.28 11.92 3.43
C TYR A 92 3.77 11.87 3.65
N VAL A 93 2.98 11.53 2.62
CA VAL A 93 1.55 11.32 2.81
C VAL A 93 1.34 10.04 3.62
N THR A 94 0.42 10.10 4.58
CA THR A 94 0.06 8.93 5.39
C THR A 94 -1.43 8.65 5.21
N VAL A 95 -1.75 7.41 4.84
CA VAL A 95 -3.13 6.93 4.78
C VAL A 95 -3.24 5.79 5.77
N ASN A 96 -3.95 6.03 6.86
CA ASN A 96 -4.04 5.07 7.96
C ASN A 96 -5.22 4.13 7.78
N MET A 97 -5.11 2.93 8.38
CA MET A 97 -6.23 2.01 8.48
C MET A 97 -7.32 2.60 9.37
N GLY A 98 -8.57 2.17 9.11
CA GLY A 98 -9.66 2.48 10.01
C GLY A 98 -9.51 1.77 11.36
N THR A 99 -10.38 2.12 12.29
CA THR A 99 -10.29 1.61 13.66
C THR A 99 -11.26 0.47 13.95
N GLN A 100 -12.26 0.25 13.11
CA GLN A 100 -13.29 -0.77 13.33
C GLN A 100 -13.18 -1.86 12.27
N ASP A 101 -13.49 -3.09 12.70
CA ASP A 101 -13.47 -4.22 11.79
C ASP A 101 -14.41 -4.00 10.61
N GLY A 102 -13.94 -4.26 9.39
CA GLY A 102 -14.71 -4.06 8.16
C GLY A 102 -14.72 -2.63 7.64
N GLU A 103 -14.14 -1.69 8.35
CA GLU A 103 -14.08 -0.30 7.89
C GLU A 103 -13.14 -0.17 6.69
N VAL A 104 -13.56 0.63 5.71
CA VAL A 104 -12.79 0.86 4.48
C VAL A 104 -12.45 2.33 4.36
N THR A 105 -11.16 2.61 4.15
CA THR A 105 -10.66 3.95 3.87
C THR A 105 -10.40 4.07 2.36
N LYS A 106 -10.92 5.11 1.76
CA LYS A 106 -10.77 5.32 0.32
C LYS A 106 -10.05 6.61 0.01
#